data_24b8e261802b8a8a2ec5a30de185d9a7
#
_entry.id   24b8e261802b8a8a2ec5a30de185d9a7
#
_cell.length_a   1.000
_cell.length_b   1.000
_cell.length_c   1.000
_cell.angle_alpha   90.00
_cell.angle_beta   90.00
_cell.angle_gamma   90.00
#
_symmetry.space_group_name_H-M   'P 1'
#
loop_
_entity.id
_entity.type
_entity.pdbx_description
1 polymer ?
#
loop_
_entity_poly.entity_id
_entity_poly.type
_entity_poly.pdbx_seq_one_letter_code
_entity_poly.pdbx_strand_id
1 'polypeptide(L)'
;MKKIYDETVLLNSVLKNGFLTGTPDFQELLVLAKNFRGRYGYGFTNICKELSNFCSGEIDGYLDEFYFETFRSVARISIKTPELRTPSYPIEFTRTELDKIRRIKNFKYQKVIFSALSLGKAFGNKKIISSNPKDISFILKISQTRISKVEFRDKVTPIAKQHGIFEHRFSKNGNGFYISILKEEDESIQRELFFDDLTNAGVEYKNYIGCDLGWCENCETEICKQSNRHGMCSKCAYESGKDNNRKRVSKHRDGWQ
;
A
#
# COMPACT_ATOMS: atom_id res chain seq x y z
N MET A 1 0.61 -1.12 14.81
CA MET A 1 -0.57 -0.26 14.66
C MET A 1 -1.02 -0.25 13.23
N LYS A 2 -2.30 -0.54 12.94
CA LYS A 2 -2.85 -0.56 11.59
C LYS A 2 -3.13 0.88 11.16
N LYS A 3 -2.49 1.39 10.11
CA LYS A 3 -2.87 2.69 9.52
C LYS A 3 -4.20 2.51 8.80
N ILE A 4 -5.21 3.22 9.23
CA ILE A 4 -6.51 3.26 8.56
C ILE A 4 -6.43 4.44 7.58
N TYR A 5 -6.51 4.15 6.27
CA TYR A 5 -6.38 5.18 5.24
C TYR A 5 -7.68 5.93 5.00
N ASP A 6 -8.82 5.30 5.26
CA ASP A 6 -10.11 5.96 5.25
C ASP A 6 -10.33 6.69 6.59
N GLU A 7 -10.09 7.98 6.57
CA GLU A 7 -10.23 8.81 7.76
C GLU A 7 -11.69 8.93 8.24
N THR A 8 -12.67 8.74 7.37
CA THR A 8 -14.09 8.72 7.75
C THR A 8 -14.44 7.46 8.53
N VAL A 9 -13.95 6.30 8.09
CA VAL A 9 -14.14 5.04 8.82
C VAL A 9 -13.45 5.10 10.18
N LEU A 10 -12.24 5.67 10.24
CA LEU A 10 -11.52 5.84 11.50
C LEU A 10 -12.28 6.78 12.45
N LEU A 11 -12.72 7.94 11.95
CA LEU A 11 -13.51 8.90 12.75
C LEU A 11 -14.77 8.26 13.33
N ASN A 12 -15.55 7.57 12.50
CA ASN A 12 -16.77 6.89 12.94
C ASN A 12 -16.48 5.82 14.00
N SER A 13 -15.36 5.10 13.86
CA SER A 13 -14.94 4.12 14.87
C SER A 13 -14.59 4.79 16.20
N VAL A 14 -13.81 5.88 16.17
CA VAL A 14 -13.41 6.62 17.37
C VAL A 14 -14.62 7.24 18.08
N LEU A 15 -15.54 7.85 17.31
CA LEU A 15 -16.75 8.45 17.89
C LEU A 15 -17.72 7.42 18.51
N LYS A 16 -17.73 6.18 18.00
CA LYS A 16 -18.63 5.13 18.47
C LYS A 16 -18.05 4.30 19.60
N ASN A 17 -16.76 3.98 19.54
CA ASN A 17 -16.12 2.95 20.38
C ASN A 17 -14.99 3.51 21.24
N GLY A 18 -14.73 4.83 21.20
CA GLY A 18 -13.53 5.41 21.81
C GLY A 18 -12.25 5.05 21.04
N PHE A 19 -11.12 5.22 21.69
CA PHE A 19 -9.80 4.96 21.07
C PHE A 19 -9.53 3.46 20.91
N LEU A 20 -9.02 3.05 19.76
CA LEU A 20 -8.81 1.64 19.37
C LEU A 20 -7.90 0.85 20.32
N THR A 21 -7.00 1.52 21.02
CA THR A 21 -6.03 0.91 21.96
C THR A 21 -6.23 1.37 23.42
N GLY A 22 -7.35 2.04 23.71
CA GLY A 22 -7.61 2.65 25.02
C GLY A 22 -6.82 3.94 25.28
N THR A 23 -5.81 4.23 24.46
CA THR A 23 -5.05 5.49 24.47
C THR A 23 -5.00 6.06 23.06
N PRO A 24 -5.18 7.40 22.88
CA PRO A 24 -5.26 8.01 21.57
C PRO A 24 -3.93 7.93 20.83
N ASP A 25 -3.97 7.54 19.57
CA ASP A 25 -2.86 7.75 18.68
C ASP A 25 -2.97 9.08 17.92
N PHE A 26 -1.85 9.48 17.31
CA PHE A 26 -1.80 10.72 16.54
C PHE A 26 -2.84 10.78 15.42
N GLN A 27 -3.17 9.65 14.80
CA GLN A 27 -4.08 9.60 13.66
C GLN A 27 -5.54 9.71 14.13
N GLU A 28 -5.88 9.10 15.26
CA GLU A 28 -7.21 9.22 15.88
C GLU A 28 -7.48 10.67 16.31
N LEU A 29 -6.50 11.30 16.98
CA LEU A 29 -6.60 12.72 17.34
C LEU A 29 -6.68 13.64 16.12
N LEU A 30 -5.97 13.31 15.03
CA LEU A 30 -6.00 14.11 13.80
C LEU A 30 -7.38 14.06 13.13
N VAL A 31 -8.03 12.89 13.06
CA VAL A 31 -9.37 12.79 12.44
C VAL A 31 -10.41 13.49 13.28
N LEU A 32 -10.31 13.44 14.62
CA LEU A 32 -11.16 14.23 15.52
C LEU A 32 -10.95 15.74 15.31
N ALA A 33 -9.70 16.20 15.26
CA ALA A 33 -9.38 17.60 15.01
C ALA A 33 -9.91 18.09 13.66
N LYS A 34 -9.80 17.28 12.61
CA LYS A 34 -10.38 17.56 11.29
C LYS A 34 -11.91 17.63 11.33
N ASN A 35 -12.55 16.72 12.07
CA ASN A 35 -13.99 16.75 12.25
C ASN A 35 -14.44 18.02 12.98
N PHE A 36 -13.77 18.41 14.06
CA PHE A 36 -14.06 19.65 14.78
C PHE A 36 -13.87 20.89 13.88
N ARG A 37 -12.83 20.89 13.06
CA ARG A 37 -12.60 21.98 12.09
C ARG A 37 -13.65 21.98 10.97
N GLY A 38 -13.89 20.85 10.33
CA GLY A 38 -14.76 20.75 9.15
C GLY A 38 -16.24 20.94 9.49
N ARG A 39 -16.69 20.30 10.61
CA ARG A 39 -18.12 20.32 11.00
C ARG A 39 -18.53 21.56 11.77
N TYR A 40 -17.67 22.07 12.65
CA TYR A 40 -18.00 23.16 13.56
C TYR A 40 -17.25 24.45 13.28
N GLY A 41 -16.32 24.47 12.32
CA GLY A 41 -15.52 25.64 12.00
C GLY A 41 -14.52 26.07 13.08
N TYR A 42 -14.22 25.20 14.06
CA TYR A 42 -13.40 25.56 15.20
C TYR A 42 -12.01 26.03 14.83
N GLY A 43 -11.54 27.09 15.50
CA GLY A 43 -10.16 27.55 15.43
C GLY A 43 -9.24 26.73 16.33
N PHE A 44 -7.93 27.04 16.27
CA PHE A 44 -6.85 26.30 16.96
C PHE A 44 -7.14 26.04 18.44
N THR A 45 -7.49 27.07 19.21
CA THR A 45 -7.74 26.96 20.66
C THR A 45 -8.92 26.06 20.96
N ASN A 46 -10.03 26.22 20.22
CA ASN A 46 -11.23 25.43 20.41
C ASN A 46 -11.00 23.96 20.05
N ILE A 47 -10.23 23.67 18.98
CA ILE A 47 -9.86 22.29 18.63
C ILE A 47 -9.07 21.65 19.76
N CYS A 48 -8.05 22.34 20.31
CA CYS A 48 -7.27 21.81 21.44
C CYS A 48 -8.15 21.53 22.65
N LYS A 49 -9.09 22.44 22.98
CA LYS A 49 -10.03 22.28 24.08
C LYS A 49 -10.96 21.08 23.89
N GLU A 50 -11.52 20.91 22.69
CA GLU A 50 -12.43 19.80 22.41
C GLU A 50 -11.71 18.46 22.37
N LEU A 51 -10.45 18.41 21.92
CA LEU A 51 -9.62 17.21 22.02
C LEU A 51 -9.37 16.84 23.48
N SER A 52 -9.04 17.81 24.33
CA SER A 52 -8.87 17.60 25.78
C SER A 52 -10.17 17.10 26.42
N ASN A 53 -11.30 17.73 26.12
CA ASN A 53 -12.62 17.31 26.63
C ASN A 53 -12.94 15.86 26.19
N PHE A 54 -12.73 15.52 24.93
CA PHE A 54 -12.97 14.17 24.41
C PHE A 54 -12.06 13.15 25.11
N CYS A 55 -10.76 13.43 25.22
CA CYS A 55 -9.82 12.52 25.85
C CYS A 55 -10.11 12.34 27.36
N SER A 56 -10.52 13.39 28.06
CA SER A 56 -10.88 13.31 29.49
C SER A 56 -12.11 12.46 29.74
N GLY A 57 -13.00 12.33 28.76
CA GLY A 57 -14.18 11.45 28.86
C GLY A 57 -13.90 9.99 28.51
N GLU A 58 -12.84 9.72 27.72
CA GLU A 58 -12.54 8.39 27.17
C GLU A 58 -11.32 7.69 27.81
N ILE A 59 -10.52 8.41 28.61
CA ILE A 59 -9.28 7.89 29.17
C ILE A 59 -9.30 7.95 30.70
N ASP A 60 -9.24 6.80 31.34
CA ASP A 60 -9.08 6.73 32.79
C ASP A 60 -7.71 7.31 33.21
N GLY A 61 -7.72 8.23 34.19
CA GLY A 61 -6.51 8.87 34.65
C GLY A 61 -5.89 9.85 33.64
N TYR A 62 -6.70 10.44 32.76
CA TYR A 62 -6.27 11.42 31.80
C TYR A 62 -5.54 12.59 32.42
N LEU A 63 -4.38 12.94 31.84
CA LEU A 63 -3.59 14.12 32.19
C LEU A 63 -3.31 14.95 30.93
N ASP A 64 -3.81 16.17 30.89
CA ASP A 64 -3.72 17.09 29.74
C ASP A 64 -2.28 17.33 29.26
N GLU A 65 -1.36 17.38 30.21
CA GLU A 65 0.06 17.63 29.98
C GLU A 65 0.70 16.61 29.03
N PHE A 66 0.29 15.34 29.09
CA PHE A 66 0.85 14.30 28.23
C PHE A 66 0.47 14.46 26.76
N TYR A 67 -0.66 15.09 26.47
CA TYR A 67 -1.19 15.20 25.12
C TYR A 67 -1.09 16.60 24.52
N PHE A 68 -0.72 17.59 25.31
CA PHE A 68 -0.75 19.00 24.94
C PHE A 68 -0.03 19.30 23.61
N GLU A 69 1.22 18.84 23.44
CA GLU A 69 1.97 19.06 22.18
C GLU A 69 1.37 18.28 21.01
N THR A 70 0.78 17.12 21.26
CA THR A 70 0.09 16.35 20.24
C THR A 70 -1.17 17.07 19.79
N PHE A 71 -1.97 17.60 20.70
CA PHE A 71 -3.16 18.40 20.36
C PHE A 71 -2.81 19.62 19.53
N ARG A 72 -1.77 20.35 19.91
CA ARG A 72 -1.28 21.49 19.14
C ARG A 72 -0.85 21.09 17.72
N SER A 73 -0.18 19.97 17.59
CA SER A 73 0.29 19.46 16.31
C SER A 73 -0.87 19.06 15.40
N VAL A 74 -1.83 18.29 15.89
CA VAL A 74 -2.98 17.87 15.10
C VAL A 74 -3.91 19.03 14.79
N ALA A 75 -4.10 19.99 15.70
CA ALA A 75 -4.86 21.21 15.46
C ALA A 75 -4.27 22.06 14.34
N ARG A 76 -2.95 22.27 14.29
CA ARG A 76 -2.27 22.99 13.21
C ARG A 76 -2.46 22.28 11.86
N ILE A 77 -2.39 20.96 11.83
CA ILE A 77 -2.58 20.19 10.59
C ILE A 77 -4.04 20.27 10.15
N SER A 78 -5.02 20.12 11.06
CA SER A 78 -6.44 20.15 10.71
C SER A 78 -6.90 21.52 10.17
N ILE A 79 -6.30 22.62 10.61
CA ILE A 79 -6.56 23.95 10.04
C ILE A 79 -6.08 24.08 8.59
N LYS A 80 -4.92 23.47 8.28
CA LYS A 80 -4.33 23.49 6.93
C LYS A 80 -5.01 22.52 5.97
N THR A 81 -5.49 21.40 6.49
CA THR A 81 -6.10 20.31 5.72
C THR A 81 -7.34 19.79 6.47
N PRO A 82 -8.46 20.56 6.46
CA PRO A 82 -9.63 20.21 7.26
C PRO A 82 -10.40 19.00 6.74
N GLU A 83 -10.23 18.67 5.46
CA GLU A 83 -10.95 17.58 4.82
C GLU A 83 -10.45 16.21 5.30
N LEU A 84 -11.39 15.31 5.56
CA LEU A 84 -11.10 13.91 5.82
C LEU A 84 -10.65 13.22 4.52
N ARG A 85 -9.63 12.42 4.62
CA ARG A 85 -9.14 11.63 3.47
C ARG A 85 -9.96 10.35 3.36
N THR A 86 -10.81 10.32 2.35
CA THR A 86 -11.60 9.15 1.98
C THR A 86 -11.16 8.62 0.62
N PRO A 87 -11.11 7.30 0.43
CA PRO A 87 -10.85 6.75 -0.89
C PRO A 87 -12.02 7.02 -1.83
N SER A 88 -11.72 7.35 -3.07
CA SER A 88 -12.72 7.43 -4.14
C SER A 88 -12.90 6.05 -4.78
N TYR A 89 -14.15 5.64 -4.97
CA TYR A 89 -14.53 4.40 -5.62
C TYR A 89 -15.46 4.69 -6.80
N PRO A 90 -15.52 3.81 -7.83
CA PRO A 90 -14.65 2.65 -8.03
C PRO A 90 -13.20 3.03 -8.36
N ILE A 91 -12.24 2.13 -8.07
CA ILE A 91 -10.86 2.26 -8.51
C ILE A 91 -10.78 1.63 -9.91
N GLU A 92 -10.40 2.42 -10.89
CA GLU A 92 -10.43 2.05 -12.30
C GLU A 92 -9.02 1.96 -12.89
N PHE A 93 -8.80 0.94 -13.70
CA PHE A 93 -7.55 0.74 -14.44
C PHE A 93 -7.79 0.65 -15.93
N THR A 94 -6.93 1.32 -16.69
CA THR A 94 -6.92 1.21 -18.13
C THR A 94 -6.09 0.00 -18.58
N ARG A 95 -6.35 -0.48 -19.80
CA ARG A 95 -5.55 -1.55 -20.43
C ARG A 95 -4.06 -1.20 -20.46
N THR A 96 -3.73 0.01 -20.84
CA THR A 96 -2.32 0.47 -20.93
C THR A 96 -1.60 0.38 -19.58
N GLU A 97 -2.26 0.76 -18.48
CA GLU A 97 -1.68 0.65 -17.13
C GLU A 97 -1.45 -0.81 -16.74
N LEU A 98 -2.43 -1.66 -17.01
CA LEU A 98 -2.34 -3.09 -16.72
C LEU A 98 -1.26 -3.78 -17.57
N ASP A 99 -1.14 -3.44 -18.84
CA ASP A 99 -0.11 -3.96 -19.73
C ASP A 99 1.30 -3.54 -19.29
N LYS A 100 1.48 -2.30 -18.81
CA LYS A 100 2.76 -1.87 -18.22
C LYS A 100 3.14 -2.72 -17.01
N ILE A 101 2.18 -3.02 -16.13
CA ILE A 101 2.40 -3.87 -14.97
C ILE A 101 2.72 -5.30 -15.39
N ARG A 102 2.00 -5.86 -16.37
CA ARG A 102 2.19 -7.23 -16.87
C ARG A 102 3.57 -7.48 -17.49
N ARG A 103 4.22 -6.45 -18.05
CA ARG A 103 5.58 -6.55 -18.59
C ARG A 103 6.65 -6.80 -17.52
N ILE A 104 6.33 -6.61 -16.25
CA ILE A 104 7.23 -6.88 -15.13
C ILE A 104 7.30 -8.40 -14.92
N LYS A 105 8.48 -8.98 -15.04
CA LYS A 105 8.65 -10.46 -14.96
C LYS A 105 8.27 -11.07 -13.61
N ASN A 106 8.40 -10.31 -12.52
CA ASN A 106 8.16 -10.82 -11.17
C ASN A 106 6.72 -10.52 -10.73
N PHE A 107 5.91 -11.56 -10.57
CA PHE A 107 4.50 -11.45 -10.20
C PHE A 107 4.29 -10.76 -8.84
N LYS A 108 5.15 -11.02 -7.84
CA LYS A 108 5.09 -10.31 -6.55
C LYS A 108 5.22 -8.80 -6.74
N TYR A 109 6.14 -8.38 -7.61
CA TYR A 109 6.35 -6.95 -7.90
C TYR A 109 5.18 -6.36 -8.67
N GLN A 110 4.56 -7.13 -9.58
CA GLN A 110 3.32 -6.70 -10.25
C GLN A 110 2.23 -6.40 -9.22
N LYS A 111 1.96 -7.32 -8.29
CA LYS A 111 0.95 -7.13 -7.22
C LYS A 111 1.22 -5.89 -6.38
N VAL A 112 2.48 -5.70 -5.97
CA VAL A 112 2.87 -4.55 -5.14
C VAL A 112 2.72 -3.24 -5.89
N ILE A 113 3.13 -3.19 -7.17
CA ILE A 113 3.02 -2.00 -8.02
C ILE A 113 1.55 -1.69 -8.32
N PHE A 114 0.75 -2.71 -8.63
CA PHE A 114 -0.69 -2.56 -8.79
C PHE A 114 -1.35 -1.98 -7.53
N SER A 115 -1.03 -2.52 -6.36
CA SER A 115 -1.56 -2.04 -5.08
C SER A 115 -1.13 -0.61 -4.75
N ALA A 116 0.08 -0.23 -5.14
CA ALA A 116 0.57 1.14 -5.00
C ALA A 116 -0.20 2.11 -5.92
N LEU A 117 -0.46 1.71 -7.17
CA LEU A 117 -1.29 2.48 -8.10
C LEU A 117 -2.74 2.58 -7.62
N SER A 118 -3.31 1.48 -7.11
CA SER A 118 -4.65 1.47 -6.52
C SER A 118 -4.78 2.49 -5.40
N LEU A 119 -3.79 2.52 -4.51
CA LEU A 119 -3.74 3.51 -3.43
C LEU A 119 -3.68 4.95 -3.98
N GLY A 120 -2.86 5.18 -5.00
CA GLY A 120 -2.75 6.48 -5.66
C GLY A 120 -4.06 6.94 -6.29
N LYS A 121 -4.74 6.05 -7.01
CA LYS A 121 -6.02 6.34 -7.65
C LYS A 121 -7.14 6.57 -6.64
N ALA A 122 -7.24 5.74 -5.61
CA ALA A 122 -8.27 5.86 -4.58
C ALA A 122 -8.28 7.22 -3.87
N PHE A 123 -7.11 7.87 -3.75
CA PHE A 123 -7.00 9.17 -3.07
C PHE A 123 -6.79 10.35 -4.01
N GLY A 124 -6.99 10.17 -5.31
CA GLY A 124 -6.89 11.25 -6.31
C GLY A 124 -5.54 11.97 -6.35
N ASN A 125 -4.53 11.47 -5.66
CA ASN A 125 -3.28 12.15 -5.41
C ASN A 125 -2.11 11.51 -6.16
N LYS A 126 -1.53 12.27 -7.05
CA LYS A 126 -0.26 11.97 -7.71
C LYS A 126 0.95 11.85 -6.74
N LYS A 127 0.75 12.02 -5.42
CA LYS A 127 1.81 12.24 -4.42
C LYS A 127 1.88 11.23 -3.27
N ILE A 128 1.25 10.07 -3.35
CA ILE A 128 0.96 9.25 -2.16
C ILE A 128 2.10 8.34 -1.73
N ILE A 129 3.02 7.99 -2.58
CA ILE A 129 4.15 7.17 -2.13
C ILE A 129 5.29 8.10 -1.76
N SER A 130 5.26 8.52 -0.53
CA SER A 130 6.45 9.05 0.12
C SER A 130 7.36 7.88 0.53
N SER A 131 8.63 8.16 0.76
CA SER A 131 9.56 7.24 1.45
C SER A 131 9.12 6.87 2.87
N ASN A 132 7.88 7.21 3.25
CA ASN A 132 7.31 6.93 4.55
C ASN A 132 7.17 5.42 4.75
N PRO A 133 7.86 4.81 5.73
CA PRO A 133 7.79 3.39 5.99
C PRO A 133 6.38 2.86 6.28
N LYS A 134 5.47 3.74 6.73
CA LYS A 134 4.06 3.40 7.01
C LYS A 134 3.27 3.18 5.72
N ASP A 135 3.49 4.00 4.69
CA ASP A 135 2.81 3.87 3.40
C ASP A 135 3.27 2.61 2.66
N ILE A 136 4.57 2.33 2.68
CA ILE A 136 5.11 1.07 2.15
C ILE A 136 4.49 -0.13 2.86
N SER A 137 4.42 -0.12 4.20
CA SER A 137 3.80 -1.20 4.96
C SER A 137 2.34 -1.44 4.60
N PHE A 138 1.59 -0.38 4.32
CA PHE A 138 0.21 -0.50 3.89
C PHE A 138 0.10 -1.09 2.48
N ILE A 139 0.90 -0.59 1.52
CA ILE A 139 0.95 -1.14 0.16
C ILE A 139 1.27 -2.64 0.20
N LEU A 140 2.27 -3.05 0.97
CA LEU A 140 2.63 -4.45 1.13
C LEU A 140 1.49 -5.28 1.72
N LYS A 141 0.75 -4.71 2.67
CA LYS A 141 -0.41 -5.37 3.27
C LYS A 141 -1.54 -5.58 2.26
N ILE A 142 -1.97 -4.54 1.54
CA ILE A 142 -3.06 -4.65 0.57
C ILE A 142 -2.68 -5.45 -0.67
N SER A 143 -1.38 -5.54 -1.00
CA SER A 143 -0.86 -6.43 -2.05
C SER A 143 -0.85 -7.89 -1.64
N GLN A 144 -1.03 -8.19 -0.36
CA GLN A 144 -0.88 -9.52 0.21
C GLN A 144 0.44 -10.21 -0.20
N THR A 145 1.53 -9.43 -0.20
CA THR A 145 2.82 -9.89 -0.68
C THR A 145 3.88 -9.82 0.43
N ARG A 146 4.66 -10.90 0.58
CA ARG A 146 5.75 -10.96 1.56
C ARG A 146 7.06 -10.49 0.92
N ILE A 147 7.28 -9.18 0.90
CA ILE A 147 8.57 -8.58 0.59
C ILE A 147 8.94 -7.58 1.68
N SER A 148 10.22 -7.32 1.87
CA SER A 148 10.68 -6.34 2.84
C SER A 148 10.53 -4.90 2.32
N LYS A 149 10.51 -3.92 3.23
CA LYS A 149 10.52 -2.50 2.86
C LYS A 149 11.78 -2.12 2.09
N VAL A 150 12.90 -2.76 2.40
CA VAL A 150 14.18 -2.60 1.69
C VAL A 150 14.05 -3.10 0.27
N GLU A 151 13.48 -4.30 0.08
CA GLU A 151 13.23 -4.87 -1.26
C GLU A 151 12.26 -4.01 -2.08
N PHE A 152 11.23 -3.44 -1.44
CA PHE A 152 10.34 -2.49 -2.10
C PHE A 152 11.11 -1.28 -2.63
N ARG A 153 11.95 -0.67 -1.80
CA ARG A 153 12.74 0.51 -2.16
C ARG A 153 13.79 0.20 -3.22
N ASP A 154 14.54 -0.89 -3.04
CA ASP A 154 15.78 -1.14 -3.80
C ASP A 154 15.51 -1.95 -5.08
N LYS A 155 14.40 -2.67 -5.18
CA LYS A 155 14.06 -3.49 -6.36
C LYS A 155 12.75 -3.09 -7.02
N VAL A 156 11.66 -2.99 -6.25
CA VAL A 156 10.33 -2.70 -6.83
C VAL A 156 10.27 -1.30 -7.42
N THR A 157 10.75 -0.31 -6.67
CA THR A 157 10.71 1.10 -7.11
C THR A 157 11.51 1.36 -8.39
N PRO A 158 12.77 0.89 -8.54
CA PRO A 158 13.52 1.05 -9.80
C PRO A 158 12.84 0.37 -10.99
N ILE A 159 12.29 -0.84 -10.79
CA ILE A 159 11.57 -1.56 -11.84
C ILE A 159 10.32 -0.79 -12.27
N ALA A 160 9.52 -0.33 -11.32
CA ALA A 160 8.33 0.47 -11.62
C ALA A 160 8.66 1.78 -12.36
N LYS A 161 9.79 2.40 -12.01
CA LYS A 161 10.31 3.58 -12.72
C LYS A 161 10.74 3.24 -14.16
N GLN A 162 11.46 2.13 -14.35
CA GLN A 162 11.87 1.67 -15.68
C GLN A 162 10.69 1.42 -16.62
N HIS A 163 9.57 0.95 -16.08
CA HIS A 163 8.33 0.73 -16.84
C HIS A 163 7.44 1.98 -16.94
N GLY A 164 7.92 3.15 -16.51
CA GLY A 164 7.17 4.41 -16.58
C GLY A 164 5.91 4.44 -15.71
N ILE A 165 5.90 3.65 -14.61
CA ILE A 165 4.77 3.56 -13.67
C ILE A 165 4.99 4.52 -12.51
N PHE A 166 6.23 4.63 -11.99
CA PHE A 166 6.59 5.56 -10.94
C PHE A 166 7.45 6.68 -11.49
N GLU A 167 7.12 7.91 -11.13
CA GLU A 167 8.01 9.05 -11.25
C GLU A 167 8.79 9.26 -9.96
N HIS A 168 10.08 9.48 -10.09
CA HIS A 168 10.91 9.89 -8.98
C HIS A 168 11.00 11.42 -8.97
N ARG A 169 10.32 12.07 -8.05
CA ARG A 169 10.50 13.51 -7.78
C ARG A 169 11.05 13.69 -6.37
N PHE A 170 12.14 14.41 -6.25
CA PHE A 170 12.62 14.85 -4.95
C PHE A 170 11.67 15.90 -4.39
N SER A 171 11.13 15.66 -3.20
CA SER A 171 10.43 16.72 -2.48
C SER A 171 11.47 17.67 -1.88
N LYS A 172 11.13 18.94 -1.70
CA LYS A 172 11.99 19.94 -1.03
C LYS A 172 12.40 19.50 0.40
N ASN A 173 11.68 18.55 1.00
CA ASN A 173 11.81 18.11 2.39
C ASN A 173 12.18 16.63 2.54
N GLY A 174 12.67 15.97 1.49
CA GLY A 174 13.11 14.58 1.57
C GLY A 174 12.85 13.76 0.30
N ASN A 175 13.38 12.55 0.27
CA ASN A 175 13.24 11.60 -0.83
C ASN A 175 11.81 11.03 -0.86
N GLY A 176 10.92 11.65 -1.60
CA GLY A 176 9.57 11.13 -1.88
C GLY A 176 9.52 10.42 -3.23
N PHE A 177 8.82 9.30 -3.29
CA PHE A 177 8.44 8.70 -4.56
C PHE A 177 7.05 9.20 -4.92
N TYR A 178 6.87 9.63 -6.15
CA TYR A 178 5.56 9.94 -6.67
C TYR A 178 5.16 8.82 -7.64
N ILE A 179 3.94 8.32 -7.48
CA ILE A 179 3.35 7.50 -8.53
C ILE A 179 2.93 8.47 -9.62
N SER A 180 3.60 8.41 -10.76
CA SER A 180 3.08 8.97 -11.98
C SER A 180 1.94 8.09 -12.44
N ILE A 181 0.72 8.49 -12.08
CA ILE A 181 -0.44 8.01 -12.82
C ILE A 181 -0.33 8.75 -14.15
N LEU A 182 0.04 8.05 -15.21
CA LEU A 182 -0.07 8.60 -16.54
C LEU A 182 -1.55 8.93 -16.73
N LYS A 183 -1.88 10.22 -16.66
CA LYS A 183 -3.11 10.72 -17.25
C LYS A 183 -2.90 10.61 -18.76
N GLU A 184 -3.31 9.51 -19.32
CA GLU A 184 -3.70 9.51 -20.70
C GLU A 184 -5.04 10.24 -20.70
N GLU A 185 -5.03 11.48 -21.18
CA GLU A 185 -6.20 12.38 -21.23
C GLU A 185 -7.20 11.96 -22.33
N ASP A 186 -7.03 10.77 -22.86
CA ASP A 186 -7.85 10.25 -23.93
C ASP A 186 -9.11 9.60 -23.35
N GLU A 187 -10.24 10.25 -23.51
CA GLU A 187 -11.57 9.74 -23.08
C GLU A 187 -11.97 8.44 -23.81
N SER A 188 -11.26 8.06 -24.88
CA SER A 188 -11.47 6.81 -25.63
C SER A 188 -10.85 5.57 -24.95
N ILE A 189 -10.12 5.73 -23.84
CA ILE A 189 -9.40 4.63 -23.21
C ILE A 189 -10.36 3.69 -22.51
N GLN A 190 -10.44 2.47 -23.00
CA GLN A 190 -11.26 1.42 -22.42
C GLN A 190 -10.73 1.05 -21.03
N ARG A 191 -11.59 1.19 -20.03
CA ARG A 191 -11.32 0.76 -18.66
C ARG A 191 -11.58 -0.74 -18.55
N GLU A 192 -10.64 -1.50 -18.04
CA GLU A 192 -10.72 -2.97 -18.03
C GLU A 192 -10.95 -3.57 -16.66
N LEU A 193 -10.55 -2.89 -15.60
CA LEU A 193 -10.65 -3.39 -14.24
C LEU A 193 -11.26 -2.33 -13.32
N PHE A 194 -12.25 -2.75 -12.53
CA PHE A 194 -12.96 -1.93 -11.55
C PHE A 194 -13.08 -2.68 -10.25
N PHE A 195 -12.83 -2.02 -9.13
CA PHE A 195 -13.12 -2.59 -7.81
C PHE A 195 -13.34 -1.51 -6.76
N ASP A 196 -14.07 -1.88 -5.70
CA ASP A 196 -14.57 -0.97 -4.67
C ASP A 196 -13.93 -1.19 -3.29
N ASP A 197 -12.95 -2.09 -3.20
CA ASP A 197 -12.25 -2.40 -1.94
C ASP A 197 -10.74 -2.34 -2.09
N LEU A 198 -10.16 -1.21 -1.70
CA LEU A 198 -8.72 -1.00 -1.73
C LEU A 198 -7.95 -2.04 -0.90
N THR A 199 -8.56 -2.61 0.14
CA THR A 199 -7.88 -3.58 1.02
C THR A 199 -7.58 -4.90 0.32
N ASN A 200 -8.30 -5.20 -0.75
CA ASN A 200 -8.19 -6.40 -1.56
C ASN A 200 -7.45 -6.20 -2.89
N ALA A 201 -6.78 -5.07 -3.09
CA ALA A 201 -6.13 -4.74 -4.36
C ALA A 201 -5.26 -5.88 -4.95
N GLY A 202 -4.47 -6.56 -4.11
CA GLY A 202 -3.64 -7.67 -4.56
C GLY A 202 -4.44 -8.91 -5.00
N VAL A 203 -5.62 -9.13 -4.41
CA VAL A 203 -6.56 -10.20 -4.80
C VAL A 203 -7.22 -9.84 -6.13
N GLU A 204 -7.68 -8.60 -6.28
CA GLU A 204 -8.30 -8.13 -7.51
C GLU A 204 -7.34 -8.24 -8.70
N TYR A 205 -6.07 -7.88 -8.51
CA TYR A 205 -5.07 -8.05 -9.54
C TYR A 205 -4.84 -9.54 -9.89
N LYS A 206 -4.82 -10.41 -8.89
CA LYS A 206 -4.72 -11.87 -9.11
C LYS A 206 -5.90 -12.39 -9.94
N ASN A 207 -7.13 -12.01 -9.55
CA ASN A 207 -8.34 -12.44 -10.22
C ASN A 207 -8.37 -11.93 -11.68
N TYR A 208 -7.97 -10.69 -11.91
CA TYR A 208 -7.88 -10.09 -13.24
C TYR A 208 -6.91 -10.84 -14.17
N ILE A 209 -5.74 -11.25 -13.65
CA ILE A 209 -4.78 -12.03 -14.45
C ILE A 209 -5.25 -13.46 -14.69
N GLY A 210 -6.26 -13.93 -13.95
CA GLY A 210 -6.70 -15.32 -14.03
C GLY A 210 -5.65 -16.32 -13.54
N CYS A 211 -4.79 -15.87 -12.64
CA CYS A 211 -3.61 -16.61 -12.19
C CYS A 211 -3.96 -17.53 -11.02
N ASP A 212 -3.77 -18.82 -11.21
CA ASP A 212 -3.79 -19.75 -10.09
C ASP A 212 -2.47 -19.64 -9.33
N LEU A 213 -2.55 -19.13 -8.10
CA LEU A 213 -1.37 -18.93 -7.27
C LEU A 213 -0.98 -20.21 -6.55
N GLY A 214 0.31 -20.47 -6.58
CA GLY A 214 0.92 -21.50 -5.75
C GLY A 214 2.19 -20.98 -5.08
N TRP A 215 2.80 -21.84 -4.34
CA TRP A 215 4.09 -21.58 -3.70
C TRP A 215 5.14 -22.44 -4.37
N CYS A 216 6.32 -21.88 -4.56
CA CYS A 216 7.47 -22.66 -5.03
C CYS A 216 7.85 -23.69 -3.97
N GLU A 217 7.89 -24.95 -4.33
CA GLU A 217 8.20 -26.06 -3.44
C GLU A 217 9.59 -25.96 -2.79
N ASN A 218 10.54 -25.27 -3.44
CA ASN A 218 11.91 -25.15 -2.93
C ASN A 218 12.20 -23.90 -2.12
N CYS A 219 11.55 -22.76 -2.41
CA CYS A 219 11.89 -21.49 -1.77
C CYS A 219 10.69 -20.71 -1.25
N GLU A 220 9.52 -21.35 -1.24
CA GLU A 220 8.26 -20.78 -0.76
C GLU A 220 7.91 -19.41 -1.40
N THR A 221 8.46 -19.13 -2.56
CA THR A 221 8.13 -17.92 -3.34
C THR A 221 6.77 -18.11 -3.98
N GLU A 222 5.91 -17.12 -3.88
CA GLU A 222 4.62 -17.09 -4.58
C GLU A 222 4.83 -17.10 -6.10
N ILE A 223 4.19 -18.04 -6.78
CA ILE A 223 4.26 -18.22 -8.24
C ILE A 223 2.86 -18.25 -8.86
N CYS A 224 2.76 -17.78 -10.09
CA CYS A 224 1.58 -17.97 -10.91
C CYS A 224 1.68 -19.36 -11.59
N LYS A 225 0.83 -20.29 -11.22
CA LYS A 225 0.81 -21.61 -11.82
C LYS A 225 0.20 -21.52 -13.21
N GLN A 226 0.97 -21.89 -14.20
CA GLN A 226 0.49 -22.01 -15.59
C GLN A 226 -0.13 -23.39 -15.84
N SER A 227 0.10 -24.35 -14.94
CA SER A 227 -0.48 -25.69 -14.96
C SER A 227 -0.37 -26.32 -13.59
N ASN A 228 -1.10 -27.40 -13.34
CA ASN A 228 -1.04 -28.16 -12.07
C ASN A 228 0.34 -28.78 -11.79
N ARG A 229 1.22 -28.85 -12.79
CA ARG A 229 2.61 -29.36 -12.66
C ARG A 229 3.62 -28.25 -12.38
N HIS A 230 3.22 -26.98 -12.35
CA HIS A 230 4.10 -25.85 -12.14
C HIS A 230 4.29 -25.61 -10.63
N GLY A 231 5.16 -26.39 -9.99
CA GLY A 231 5.46 -26.29 -8.55
C GLY A 231 6.68 -25.45 -8.19
N MET A 232 7.47 -24.95 -9.18
CA MET A 232 8.72 -24.24 -8.92
C MET A 232 8.73 -22.85 -9.57
N CYS A 233 9.37 -21.87 -8.91
CA CYS A 233 9.69 -20.60 -9.55
C CYS A 233 10.77 -20.80 -10.61
N SER A 234 10.86 -19.88 -11.56
CA SER A 234 11.83 -19.97 -12.68
C SER A 234 13.29 -20.09 -12.23
N LYS A 235 13.66 -19.52 -11.10
CA LYS A 235 15.00 -19.64 -10.52
C LYS A 235 15.27 -21.06 -10.01
N CYS A 236 14.38 -21.58 -9.18
CA CYS A 236 14.53 -22.94 -8.63
C CYS A 236 14.41 -24.02 -9.71
N ALA A 237 13.56 -23.83 -10.71
CA ALA A 237 13.47 -24.72 -11.86
C ALA A 237 14.78 -24.76 -12.66
N TYR A 238 15.39 -23.58 -12.87
CA TYR A 238 16.69 -23.49 -13.56
C TYR A 238 17.83 -24.14 -12.77
N GLU A 239 17.89 -23.91 -11.45
CA GLU A 239 18.89 -24.52 -10.56
C GLU A 239 18.73 -26.04 -10.50
N SER A 240 17.51 -26.54 -10.36
CA SER A 240 17.18 -27.97 -10.39
C SER A 240 17.54 -28.60 -11.75
N GLY A 241 17.30 -27.91 -12.85
CA GLY A 241 17.69 -28.35 -14.17
C GLY A 241 19.20 -28.50 -14.34
N LYS A 242 19.98 -27.55 -13.77
CA LYS A 242 21.45 -27.64 -13.76
C LYS A 242 21.96 -28.84 -12.96
N ASP A 243 21.40 -29.12 -11.80
CA ASP A 243 21.79 -30.25 -10.94
C ASP A 243 21.45 -31.59 -11.59
N ASN A 244 20.29 -31.68 -12.22
CA ASN A 244 19.90 -32.88 -12.97
C ASN A 244 20.83 -33.13 -14.19
N ASN A 245 21.23 -32.07 -14.89
CA ASN A 245 22.19 -32.19 -15.99
C ASN A 245 23.59 -32.61 -15.49
N ARG A 246 24.06 -32.05 -14.38
CA ARG A 246 25.33 -32.48 -13.75
C ARG A 246 25.30 -33.96 -13.36
N LYS A 247 24.21 -34.41 -12.72
CA LYS A 247 24.04 -35.84 -12.34
C LYS A 247 23.99 -36.76 -13.57
N ARG A 248 23.38 -36.31 -14.68
CA ARG A 248 23.37 -37.10 -15.93
C ARG A 248 24.76 -37.21 -16.53
N VAL A 249 25.53 -36.12 -16.54
CA VAL A 249 26.89 -36.08 -17.06
C VAL A 249 27.84 -36.96 -16.21
N SER A 250 27.72 -36.93 -14.87
CA SER A 250 28.53 -37.78 -14.01
C SER A 250 28.21 -39.28 -14.22
N LYS A 251 26.94 -39.68 -14.28
CA LYS A 251 26.54 -41.05 -14.57
C LYS A 251 27.03 -41.57 -15.92
N HIS A 252 27.12 -40.68 -16.93
CA HIS A 252 27.70 -41.05 -18.22
C HIS A 252 29.23 -41.24 -18.17
N ARG A 253 29.94 -40.52 -17.31
CA ARG A 253 31.37 -40.68 -17.10
C ARG A 253 31.71 -41.95 -16.32
N ASP A 254 30.91 -42.24 -15.28
CA ASP A 254 31.17 -43.42 -14.43
C ASP A 254 30.73 -44.75 -15.08
N GLY A 255 29.95 -44.69 -16.17
CA GLY A 255 29.52 -45.86 -16.95
C GLY A 255 30.50 -46.26 -18.07
N TRP A 256 31.64 -45.58 -18.20
CA TRP A 256 32.71 -45.88 -19.20
C TRP A 256 34.01 -46.39 -18.54
N GLN A 257 33.97 -46.78 -17.26
CA GLN A 257 34.98 -47.56 -16.54
C GLN A 257 34.49 -48.98 -16.37
#